data_00b4b5496afac63afac45fc30bd398df
#
_entry.id   00b4b5496afac63afac45fc30bd398df
#
_cell.length_a   1.000
_cell.length_b   1.000
_cell.length_c   1.000
_cell.angle_alpha   90.00
_cell.angle_beta   90.00
_cell.angle_gamma   90.00
#
_symmetry.space_group_name_H-M   'P 1'
#
loop_
_entity.id
_entity.type
_entity.pdbx_description
1 polymer ?
#
loop_
_entity_poly.entity_id
_entity_poly.type
_entity_poly.pdbx_seq_one_letter_code
_entity_poly.pdbx_strand_id
1 'polypeptide(L)'
;FLVKQTEDIPGVLKKAFWLAASGRPGPVVVDLPKDILNPAKKLPYVWPDAVSMRSYNPTTSGHKGQIKRALQTLVAASKPVVYVGGGAINAQCEPQLRELVEKLKLPVASSLMGLGAFPATHSQALGMLGMHGTYEANMTMHHSDVIFAVGVRFDDRTTNNLAKYCPNATVLHIDIDPTSISKTVPADVPIVGDARLVLEQMLELLEQEEAQQPLDDIRDWWLQIEQWRARHCLRYDDQSDKIKPQAVIETIWRLTQGDAYVTSDVGQHQM
;
A
#
# COMPACT_ATOMS: atom_id res chain seq x y z
N PHE A 1 -23.25 -12.60 7.64
CA PHE A 1 -24.43 -13.32 7.13
C PHE A 1 -25.14 -14.00 8.28
N LEU A 2 -26.48 -13.93 8.31
CA LEU A 2 -27.32 -14.77 9.15
C LEU A 2 -27.97 -15.85 8.25
N VAL A 3 -27.67 -17.13 8.51
CA VAL A 3 -28.27 -18.23 7.76
C VAL A 3 -29.64 -18.54 8.33
N LYS A 4 -30.66 -18.60 7.46
CA LYS A 4 -32.07 -18.79 7.87
C LYS A 4 -32.62 -20.17 7.50
N GLN A 5 -32.01 -20.86 6.57
CA GLN A 5 -32.38 -22.19 6.11
C GLN A 5 -31.15 -23.09 6.04
N THR A 6 -31.31 -24.36 6.41
CA THR A 6 -30.19 -25.32 6.38
C THR A 6 -29.63 -25.49 4.97
N GLU A 7 -30.49 -25.43 3.97
CA GLU A 7 -30.17 -25.54 2.54
C GLU A 7 -29.24 -24.44 2.03
N ASP A 8 -29.29 -23.25 2.67
CA ASP A 8 -28.52 -22.09 2.27
C ASP A 8 -27.07 -22.14 2.77
N ILE A 9 -26.75 -23.02 3.73
CA ILE A 9 -25.41 -23.08 4.36
C ILE A 9 -24.29 -23.14 3.34
N PRO A 10 -24.26 -24.07 2.36
CA PRO A 10 -23.16 -24.16 1.40
C PRO A 10 -23.02 -22.87 0.56
N GLY A 11 -24.14 -22.30 0.12
CA GLY A 11 -24.18 -21.08 -0.66
C GLY A 11 -23.68 -19.86 0.11
N VAL A 12 -24.09 -19.73 1.37
CA VAL A 12 -23.65 -18.63 2.25
C VAL A 12 -22.16 -18.76 2.58
N LEU A 13 -21.70 -19.97 2.90
CA LEU A 13 -20.27 -20.20 3.17
C LEU A 13 -19.40 -19.85 1.95
N LYS A 14 -19.79 -20.30 0.75
CA LYS A 14 -19.05 -19.97 -0.47
C LYS A 14 -19.01 -18.46 -0.74
N LYS A 15 -20.14 -17.75 -0.53
CA LYS A 15 -20.18 -16.27 -0.63
C LYS A 15 -19.30 -15.60 0.41
N ALA A 16 -19.28 -16.10 1.65
CA ALA A 16 -18.47 -15.56 2.71
C ALA A 16 -16.97 -15.67 2.40
N PHE A 17 -16.50 -16.84 1.95
CA PHE A 17 -15.11 -17.03 1.53
C PHE A 17 -14.74 -16.14 0.35
N TRP A 18 -15.62 -16.07 -0.66
CA TRP A 18 -15.37 -15.22 -1.81
C TRP A 18 -15.30 -13.74 -1.43
N LEU A 19 -16.22 -13.26 -0.58
CA LEU A 19 -16.21 -11.88 -0.10
C LEU A 19 -14.98 -11.58 0.75
N ALA A 20 -14.57 -12.52 1.62
CA ALA A 20 -13.41 -12.36 2.47
C ALA A 20 -12.08 -12.24 1.70
N ALA A 21 -12.00 -12.86 0.50
CA ALA A 21 -10.79 -12.96 -0.30
C ALA A 21 -10.77 -12.03 -1.53
N SER A 22 -11.88 -11.33 -1.85
CA SER A 22 -11.98 -10.48 -3.04
C SER A 22 -12.02 -8.99 -2.70
N GLY A 23 -11.69 -8.14 -3.67
CA GLY A 23 -11.61 -6.70 -3.46
C GLY A 23 -10.61 -6.35 -2.36
N ARG A 24 -11.05 -5.60 -1.35
CA ARG A 24 -10.27 -5.38 -0.13
C ARG A 24 -10.51 -6.56 0.82
N PRO A 25 -9.55 -7.47 1.03
CA PRO A 25 -9.74 -8.64 1.87
C PRO A 25 -10.05 -8.28 3.33
N GLY A 26 -10.89 -9.08 3.97
CA GLY A 26 -11.27 -8.86 5.36
C GLY A 26 -12.11 -9.99 5.94
N PRO A 27 -12.34 -9.99 7.26
CA PRO A 27 -13.13 -11.03 7.93
C PRO A 27 -14.60 -10.94 7.55
N VAL A 28 -15.23 -12.11 7.40
CA VAL A 28 -16.68 -12.24 7.19
C VAL A 28 -17.24 -13.16 8.26
N VAL A 29 -18.26 -12.70 8.97
CA VAL A 29 -18.95 -13.49 10.00
C VAL A 29 -20.17 -14.18 9.39
N VAL A 30 -20.27 -15.48 9.65
CA VAL A 30 -21.43 -16.29 9.32
C VAL A 30 -22.06 -16.81 10.62
N ASP A 31 -23.28 -16.37 10.90
CA ASP A 31 -24.07 -16.82 12.03
C ASP A 31 -24.94 -18.02 11.63
N LEU A 32 -24.77 -19.14 12.36
CA LEU A 32 -25.46 -20.40 12.16
C LEU A 32 -26.36 -20.68 13.40
N PRO A 33 -27.61 -20.24 13.43
CA PRO A 33 -28.48 -20.50 14.54
C PRO A 33 -28.67 -22.00 14.84
N LYS A 34 -28.90 -22.36 16.09
CA LYS A 34 -28.92 -23.73 16.55
C LYS A 34 -30.06 -24.58 15.88
N ASP A 35 -31.17 -23.96 15.56
CA ASP A 35 -32.36 -24.61 14.94
C ASP A 35 -32.09 -25.08 13.51
N ILE A 36 -31.23 -24.34 12.75
CA ILE A 36 -30.89 -24.76 11.38
C ILE A 36 -29.80 -25.86 11.36
N LEU A 37 -29.08 -26.07 12.46
CA LEU A 37 -28.10 -27.14 12.62
C LEU A 37 -28.71 -28.46 13.15
N ASN A 38 -30.01 -28.65 13.03
CA ASN A 38 -30.72 -29.83 13.52
C ASN A 38 -30.22 -31.09 12.78
N PRO A 39 -29.59 -32.08 13.45
CA PRO A 39 -29.02 -33.28 12.82
C PRO A 39 -30.08 -34.25 12.30
N ALA A 40 -31.33 -34.10 12.70
CA ALA A 40 -32.46 -34.90 12.18
C ALA A 40 -32.84 -34.51 10.75
N LYS A 41 -32.51 -33.30 10.32
CA LYS A 41 -32.81 -32.79 8.97
C LYS A 41 -31.71 -33.22 8.00
N LYS A 42 -31.93 -34.28 7.25
CA LYS A 42 -31.02 -34.77 6.21
C LYS A 42 -31.34 -34.10 4.89
N LEU A 43 -30.38 -33.37 4.36
CA LEU A 43 -30.46 -32.66 3.09
C LEU A 43 -29.31 -33.06 2.17
N PRO A 44 -29.50 -33.08 0.85
CA PRO A 44 -28.40 -33.30 -0.08
C PRO A 44 -27.39 -32.15 0.04
N TYR A 45 -26.12 -32.50 0.13
CA TYR A 45 -25.07 -31.51 0.09
C TYR A 45 -24.80 -31.08 -1.35
N VAL A 46 -25.04 -29.80 -1.63
CA VAL A 46 -24.76 -29.20 -2.94
C VAL A 46 -23.86 -27.99 -2.72
N TRP A 47 -22.61 -28.09 -3.19
CA TRP A 47 -21.69 -26.97 -3.18
C TRP A 47 -21.86 -26.16 -4.47
N PRO A 48 -22.12 -24.84 -4.42
CA PRO A 48 -22.32 -24.03 -5.62
C PRO A 48 -21.06 -23.95 -6.48
N ASP A 49 -21.18 -23.99 -7.80
CA ASP A 49 -20.04 -23.86 -8.71
C ASP A 49 -19.50 -22.43 -8.77
N ALA A 50 -20.36 -21.43 -8.68
CA ALA A 50 -20.00 -20.02 -8.77
C ALA A 50 -20.67 -19.19 -7.67
N VAL A 51 -20.09 -18.03 -7.38
CA VAL A 51 -20.71 -17.01 -6.52
C VAL A 51 -21.28 -15.91 -7.38
N SER A 52 -22.54 -15.55 -7.10
CA SER A 52 -23.19 -14.36 -7.65
C SER A 52 -23.71 -13.49 -6.52
N MET A 53 -23.31 -12.22 -6.51
CA MET A 53 -23.79 -11.22 -5.56
C MET A 53 -24.26 -9.99 -6.32
N ARG A 54 -25.52 -9.60 -6.06
CA ARG A 54 -26.14 -8.47 -6.77
C ARG A 54 -25.45 -7.13 -6.52
N SER A 55 -24.95 -6.91 -5.32
CA SER A 55 -24.46 -5.60 -4.84
C SER A 55 -22.95 -5.53 -4.63
N TYR A 56 -22.21 -6.58 -4.99
CA TYR A 56 -20.77 -6.62 -4.80
C TYR A 56 -20.05 -7.20 -6.03
N ASN A 57 -19.47 -6.31 -6.79
CA ASN A 57 -18.63 -6.61 -7.95
C ASN A 57 -17.37 -5.74 -7.87
N PRO A 58 -16.27 -6.22 -7.30
CA PRO A 58 -15.05 -5.44 -7.15
C PRO A 58 -14.49 -5.08 -8.53
N THR A 59 -14.13 -3.81 -8.71
CA THR A 59 -13.45 -3.34 -9.91
C THR A 59 -11.97 -3.69 -9.77
N THR A 60 -11.47 -4.59 -10.62
CA THR A 60 -10.08 -5.03 -10.58
C THR A 60 -9.20 -4.30 -11.61
N SER A 61 -9.71 -4.02 -12.80
CA SER A 61 -8.99 -3.25 -13.81
C SER A 61 -9.30 -1.77 -13.69
N GLY A 62 -8.27 -0.94 -13.63
CA GLY A 62 -8.41 0.51 -13.54
C GLY A 62 -8.97 1.12 -14.83
N HIS A 63 -9.50 2.33 -14.74
CA HIS A 63 -10.01 3.04 -15.91
C HIS A 63 -8.83 3.54 -16.77
N LYS A 64 -8.72 3.09 -18.03
CA LYS A 64 -7.60 3.37 -18.94
C LYS A 64 -7.25 4.86 -19.07
N GLY A 65 -8.26 5.74 -19.15
CA GLY A 65 -8.04 7.19 -19.24
C GLY A 65 -7.41 7.78 -17.98
N GLN A 66 -7.79 7.28 -16.80
CA GLN A 66 -7.19 7.70 -15.53
C GLN A 66 -5.76 7.17 -15.37
N ILE A 67 -5.51 5.93 -15.78
CA ILE A 67 -4.17 5.34 -15.78
C ILE A 67 -3.23 6.14 -16.69
N LYS A 68 -3.66 6.45 -17.91
CA LYS A 68 -2.88 7.29 -18.84
C LYS A 68 -2.61 8.68 -18.27
N ARG A 69 -3.63 9.34 -17.69
CA ARG A 69 -3.49 10.65 -17.06
C ARG A 69 -2.52 10.58 -15.86
N ALA A 70 -2.62 9.55 -15.03
CA ALA A 70 -1.72 9.36 -13.89
C ALA A 70 -0.26 9.19 -14.36
N LEU A 71 -0.02 8.36 -15.36
CA LEU A 71 1.33 8.16 -15.91
C LEU A 71 1.90 9.46 -16.48
N GLN A 72 1.14 10.18 -17.28
CA GLN A 72 1.56 11.48 -17.85
C GLN A 72 1.87 12.51 -16.77
N THR A 73 1.03 12.59 -15.72
CA THR A 73 1.28 13.49 -14.58
C THR A 73 2.53 13.09 -13.81
N LEU A 74 2.75 11.78 -13.61
CA LEU A 74 3.91 11.27 -12.89
C LEU A 74 5.22 11.53 -13.65
N VAL A 75 5.23 11.30 -14.96
CA VAL A 75 6.40 11.54 -15.83
C VAL A 75 6.74 13.02 -15.95
N ALA A 76 5.74 13.91 -15.92
CA ALA A 76 5.94 15.35 -15.98
C ALA A 76 6.31 16.00 -14.63
N ALA A 77 6.33 15.22 -13.55
CA ALA A 77 6.60 15.75 -12.21
C ALA A 77 8.06 16.11 -12.00
N SER A 78 8.32 17.22 -11.32
CA SER A 78 9.68 17.65 -10.95
C SER A 78 10.11 17.13 -9.57
N LYS A 79 9.13 16.84 -8.70
CA LYS A 79 9.34 16.36 -7.31
C LYS A 79 8.40 15.20 -6.96
N PRO A 80 8.39 14.14 -7.77
CA PRO A 80 7.50 13.02 -7.52
C PRO A 80 7.92 12.23 -6.29
N VAL A 81 6.94 11.56 -5.67
CA VAL A 81 7.17 10.55 -4.65
C VAL A 81 6.15 9.43 -4.77
N VAL A 82 6.60 8.19 -4.64
CA VAL A 82 5.73 7.02 -4.49
C VAL A 82 5.43 6.84 -3.01
N TYR A 83 4.15 6.76 -2.68
CA TYR A 83 3.70 6.41 -1.34
C TYR A 83 3.02 5.04 -1.38
N VAL A 84 3.69 4.03 -0.80
CA VAL A 84 3.23 2.64 -0.86
C VAL A 84 2.64 2.17 0.47
N GLY A 85 1.51 1.47 0.40
CA GLY A 85 0.81 0.92 1.55
C GLY A 85 0.62 -0.59 1.51
N GLY A 86 -0.08 -1.12 2.53
CA GLY A 86 -0.37 -2.55 2.65
C GLY A 86 -1.20 -3.13 1.50
N GLY A 87 -1.94 -2.28 0.77
CA GLY A 87 -2.66 -2.69 -0.43
C GLY A 87 -1.74 -3.17 -1.56
N ALA A 88 -0.52 -2.62 -1.65
CA ALA A 88 0.48 -3.09 -2.61
C ALA A 88 0.93 -4.53 -2.31
N ILE A 89 1.15 -4.85 -1.04
CA ILE A 89 1.50 -6.22 -0.60
C ILE A 89 0.33 -7.18 -0.84
N ASN A 90 -0.89 -6.78 -0.50
CA ASN A 90 -2.07 -7.61 -0.74
C ASN A 90 -2.30 -7.89 -2.23
N ALA A 91 -2.00 -6.94 -3.09
CA ALA A 91 -2.07 -7.09 -4.54
C ALA A 91 -0.88 -7.87 -5.13
N GLN A 92 0.16 -8.16 -4.35
CA GLN A 92 1.40 -8.80 -4.81
C GLN A 92 2.01 -8.06 -6.01
N CYS A 93 2.10 -6.73 -5.92
CA CYS A 93 2.54 -5.88 -7.02
C CYS A 93 4.00 -5.43 -6.91
N GLU A 94 4.78 -6.04 -6.02
CA GLU A 94 6.17 -5.65 -5.73
C GLU A 94 7.06 -5.65 -6.98
N PRO A 95 6.99 -6.65 -7.90
CA PRO A 95 7.78 -6.64 -9.13
C PRO A 95 7.44 -5.46 -10.04
N GLN A 96 6.16 -5.21 -10.28
CA GLN A 96 5.68 -4.13 -11.15
C GLN A 96 5.99 -2.75 -10.54
N LEU A 97 5.81 -2.62 -9.22
CA LEU A 97 6.14 -1.41 -8.49
C LEU A 97 7.64 -1.09 -8.61
N ARG A 98 8.47 -2.11 -8.39
CA ARG A 98 9.93 -1.97 -8.48
C ARG A 98 10.36 -1.56 -9.88
N GLU A 99 9.85 -2.22 -10.90
CA GLU A 99 10.17 -1.92 -12.30
C GLU A 99 9.80 -0.47 -12.67
N LEU A 100 8.58 -0.01 -12.30
CA LEU A 100 8.15 1.36 -12.55
C LEU A 100 9.04 2.37 -11.82
N VAL A 101 9.33 2.12 -10.54
CA VAL A 101 10.17 2.96 -9.71
C VAL A 101 11.58 3.08 -10.27
N GLU A 102 12.20 1.97 -10.66
CA GLU A 102 13.56 1.96 -11.23
C GLU A 102 13.62 2.66 -12.58
N LYS A 103 12.64 2.41 -13.48
CA LYS A 103 12.54 3.07 -14.80
C LYS A 103 12.41 4.58 -14.67
N LEU A 104 11.57 5.06 -13.74
CA LEU A 104 11.31 6.49 -13.54
C LEU A 104 12.17 7.13 -12.45
N LYS A 105 13.10 6.39 -11.84
CA LYS A 105 13.99 6.83 -10.77
C LYS A 105 13.29 7.49 -9.58
N LEU A 106 12.09 7.00 -9.23
CA LEU A 106 11.23 7.62 -8.22
C LEU A 106 11.69 7.34 -6.79
N PRO A 107 11.64 8.31 -5.86
CA PRO A 107 11.77 8.04 -4.43
C PRO A 107 10.53 7.33 -3.89
N VAL A 108 10.74 6.38 -2.96
CA VAL A 108 9.66 5.56 -2.37
C VAL A 108 9.61 5.75 -0.87
N ALA A 109 8.48 6.22 -0.37
CA ALA A 109 8.14 6.26 1.05
C ALA A 109 7.05 5.21 1.35
N SER A 110 7.17 4.51 2.46
CA SER A 110 6.25 3.43 2.83
C SER A 110 5.43 3.79 4.06
N SER A 111 4.17 3.36 4.11
CA SER A 111 3.46 3.27 5.38
C SER A 111 4.00 2.09 6.20
N LEU A 112 3.66 2.01 7.50
CA LEU A 112 4.03 0.85 8.32
C LEU A 112 3.60 -0.47 7.66
N MET A 113 2.37 -0.54 7.15
CA MET A 113 1.83 -1.73 6.48
C MET A 113 2.35 -1.92 5.06
N GLY A 114 3.03 -0.92 4.50
CA GLY A 114 3.66 -0.98 3.18
C GLY A 114 5.13 -1.40 3.21
N LEU A 115 5.71 -1.51 4.41
CA LEU A 115 7.09 -1.99 4.55
C LEU A 115 7.20 -3.41 3.98
N GLY A 116 8.16 -3.62 3.09
CA GLY A 116 8.32 -4.86 2.35
C GLY A 116 7.78 -4.84 0.91
N ALA A 117 6.89 -3.90 0.56
CA ALA A 117 6.45 -3.74 -0.83
C ALA A 117 7.54 -3.19 -1.77
N PHE A 118 8.56 -2.56 -1.21
CA PHE A 118 9.75 -2.13 -1.92
C PHE A 118 10.99 -2.42 -1.06
N PRO A 119 12.12 -2.89 -1.64
CA PRO A 119 13.29 -3.28 -0.85
C PRO A 119 13.84 -2.10 -0.03
N ALA A 120 13.92 -2.25 1.29
CA ALA A 120 14.37 -1.20 2.19
C ALA A 120 15.86 -0.81 2.00
N THR A 121 16.66 -1.74 1.43
CA THR A 121 18.09 -1.51 1.11
C THR A 121 18.32 -0.85 -0.24
N HIS A 122 17.27 -0.62 -1.02
CA HIS A 122 17.37 0.03 -2.32
C HIS A 122 17.66 1.54 -2.16
N SER A 123 18.50 2.11 -3.02
CA SER A 123 18.87 3.53 -2.95
C SER A 123 17.67 4.49 -3.05
N GLN A 124 16.62 4.08 -3.74
CA GLN A 124 15.39 4.87 -3.89
C GLN A 124 14.43 4.74 -2.70
N ALA A 125 14.68 3.82 -1.74
CA ALA A 125 13.87 3.68 -0.55
C ALA A 125 14.19 4.79 0.47
N LEU A 126 13.16 5.47 0.94
CA LEU A 126 13.26 6.53 1.95
C LEU A 126 12.87 6.05 3.36
N GLY A 127 12.39 4.82 3.47
CA GLY A 127 11.86 4.26 4.71
C GLY A 127 10.40 4.60 4.97
N MET A 128 10.00 4.51 6.23
CA MET A 128 8.62 4.78 6.66
C MET A 128 8.37 6.29 6.78
N LEU A 129 7.17 6.72 6.41
CA LEU A 129 6.71 8.09 6.65
C LEU A 129 5.73 8.15 7.83
N GLY A 130 5.44 9.36 8.29
CA GLY A 130 4.49 9.64 9.36
C GLY A 130 5.15 9.99 10.69
N MET A 131 4.40 9.87 11.78
CA MET A 131 4.82 10.28 13.13
C MET A 131 6.14 9.62 13.57
N HIS A 132 6.35 8.36 13.21
CA HIS A 132 7.55 7.57 13.54
C HIS A 132 8.41 7.30 12.30
N GLY A 133 8.22 8.09 11.25
CA GLY A 133 8.92 7.93 9.99
C GLY A 133 10.29 8.60 9.97
N THR A 134 11.05 8.31 8.92
CA THR A 134 12.34 8.94 8.68
C THR A 134 12.17 10.41 8.32
N TYR A 135 13.19 11.22 8.61
CA TYR A 135 13.17 12.65 8.30
C TYR A 135 13.08 12.86 6.79
N GLU A 136 13.87 12.15 6.00
CA GLU A 136 13.88 12.22 4.54
C GLU A 136 12.54 11.81 3.91
N ALA A 137 11.88 10.76 4.41
CA ALA A 137 10.57 10.36 3.91
C ALA A 137 9.51 11.45 4.16
N ASN A 138 9.47 12.01 5.37
CA ASN A 138 8.52 13.06 5.72
C ASN A 138 8.78 14.35 4.93
N MET A 139 10.03 14.75 4.75
CA MET A 139 10.39 15.96 3.99
C MET A 139 10.11 15.79 2.51
N THR A 140 10.40 14.62 1.95
CA THR A 140 10.09 14.29 0.55
C THR A 140 8.58 14.37 0.30
N MET A 141 7.78 13.75 1.15
CA MET A 141 6.32 13.85 1.05
C MET A 141 5.82 15.28 1.11
N HIS A 142 6.32 16.07 2.08
CA HIS A 142 5.85 17.45 2.29
C HIS A 142 6.18 18.39 1.11
N HIS A 143 7.31 18.19 0.46
CA HIS A 143 7.80 19.05 -0.63
C HIS A 143 7.54 18.51 -2.03
N SER A 144 6.87 17.36 -2.15
CA SER A 144 6.51 16.77 -3.44
C SER A 144 5.49 17.62 -4.20
N ASP A 145 5.56 17.58 -5.53
CA ASP A 145 4.56 18.13 -6.44
C ASP A 145 3.59 17.06 -6.95
N VAL A 146 4.00 15.78 -6.90
CA VAL A 146 3.15 14.63 -7.23
C VAL A 146 3.34 13.51 -6.21
N ILE A 147 2.26 13.05 -5.62
CA ILE A 147 2.21 11.85 -4.78
C ILE A 147 1.54 10.73 -5.58
N PHE A 148 2.29 9.68 -5.88
CA PHE A 148 1.75 8.46 -6.45
C PHE A 148 1.47 7.45 -5.34
N ALA A 149 0.21 7.41 -4.90
CA ALA A 149 -0.27 6.63 -3.77
C ALA A 149 -0.77 5.25 -4.24
N VAL A 150 -0.15 4.17 -3.76
CA VAL A 150 -0.45 2.79 -4.17
C VAL A 150 -0.91 1.98 -2.97
N GLY A 151 -2.20 1.67 -2.90
CA GLY A 151 -2.81 0.85 -1.84
C GLY A 151 -2.66 1.43 -0.44
N VAL A 152 -2.88 2.74 -0.27
CA VAL A 152 -2.78 3.48 1.00
C VAL A 152 -4.11 4.06 1.42
N ARG A 153 -4.32 4.27 2.72
CA ARG A 153 -5.56 4.83 3.26
C ARG A 153 -5.44 6.30 3.69
N PHE A 154 -4.23 6.87 3.67
CA PHE A 154 -3.97 8.20 4.22
C PHE A 154 -4.51 8.37 5.65
N ASP A 155 -4.13 7.46 6.55
CA ASP A 155 -4.58 7.52 7.94
C ASP A 155 -3.90 8.64 8.75
N ASP A 156 -4.44 8.94 9.92
CA ASP A 156 -4.03 10.06 10.78
C ASP A 156 -2.57 9.96 11.27
N ARG A 157 -2.02 8.74 11.37
CA ARG A 157 -0.62 8.52 11.79
C ARG A 157 0.39 8.97 10.73
N THR A 158 -0.05 9.08 9.48
CA THR A 158 0.77 9.53 8.36
C THR A 158 0.45 10.95 7.94
N THR A 159 -0.82 11.37 8.00
CA THR A 159 -1.25 12.68 7.51
C THR A 159 -1.17 13.78 8.58
N ASN A 160 -1.31 13.43 9.85
CA ASN A 160 -1.35 14.39 10.95
C ASN A 160 -2.36 15.53 10.68
N ASN A 161 -1.88 16.77 10.52
CA ASN A 161 -2.69 17.93 10.22
C ASN A 161 -2.99 18.00 8.71
N LEU A 162 -4.19 17.60 8.31
CA LEU A 162 -4.62 17.56 6.91
C LEU A 162 -4.47 18.90 6.16
N ALA A 163 -4.71 20.02 6.84
CA ALA A 163 -4.59 21.35 6.21
C ALA A 163 -3.14 21.71 5.82
N LYS A 164 -2.16 21.00 6.39
CA LYS A 164 -0.73 21.19 6.12
C LYS A 164 -0.08 19.98 5.43
N TYR A 165 -0.86 18.94 5.16
CA TYR A 165 -0.35 17.73 4.53
C TYR A 165 -0.15 17.95 3.04
N CYS A 166 1.11 17.92 2.59
CA CYS A 166 1.51 17.98 1.17
C CYS A 166 0.72 19.01 0.36
N PRO A 167 0.72 20.30 0.75
CA PRO A 167 -0.24 21.30 0.24
C PRO A 167 -0.11 21.62 -1.24
N ASN A 168 1.02 21.26 -1.85
CA ASN A 168 1.32 21.54 -3.26
C ASN A 168 1.28 20.31 -4.16
N ALA A 169 0.95 19.14 -3.60
CA ALA A 169 1.03 17.87 -4.31
C ALA A 169 -0.26 17.53 -5.05
N THR A 170 -0.14 17.12 -6.30
CA THR A 170 -1.18 16.41 -7.06
C THR A 170 -1.19 14.96 -6.61
N VAL A 171 -2.34 14.44 -6.18
CA VAL A 171 -2.48 13.09 -5.64
C VAL A 171 -3.05 12.13 -6.69
N LEU A 172 -2.23 11.17 -7.10
CA LEU A 172 -2.62 10.04 -7.94
C LEU A 172 -2.84 8.85 -7.01
N HIS A 173 -4.06 8.30 -6.93
CA HIS A 173 -4.37 7.30 -5.92
C HIS A 173 -4.95 6.02 -6.53
N ILE A 174 -4.22 4.91 -6.38
CA ILE A 174 -4.66 3.56 -6.74
C ILE A 174 -5.14 2.86 -5.47
N ASP A 175 -6.39 2.41 -5.46
CA ASP A 175 -6.93 1.54 -4.41
C ASP A 175 -8.01 0.62 -5.00
N ILE A 176 -8.06 -0.62 -4.51
CA ILE A 176 -9.10 -1.60 -4.87
C ILE A 176 -10.46 -1.25 -4.24
N ASP A 177 -10.44 -0.53 -3.12
CA ASP A 177 -11.62 -0.11 -2.38
C ASP A 177 -12.01 1.32 -2.75
N PRO A 178 -13.09 1.51 -3.53
CA PRO A 178 -13.52 2.85 -3.94
C PRO A 178 -13.86 3.77 -2.75
N THR A 179 -14.17 3.19 -1.58
CA THR A 179 -14.48 3.97 -0.37
C THR A 179 -13.24 4.54 0.32
N SER A 180 -12.05 4.07 -0.02
CA SER A 180 -10.78 4.60 0.46
C SER A 180 -10.34 5.83 -0.34
N ILE A 181 -10.73 5.91 -1.61
CA ILE A 181 -10.37 7.02 -2.51
C ILE A 181 -11.04 8.32 -2.06
N SER A 182 -10.24 9.37 -1.93
CA SER A 182 -10.68 10.71 -1.49
C SER A 182 -11.37 10.73 -0.10
N LYS A 183 -11.19 9.70 0.72
CA LYS A 183 -11.81 9.64 2.05
C LYS A 183 -11.16 10.62 3.03
N THR A 184 -9.86 10.72 3.03
CA THR A 184 -9.07 11.55 3.97
C THR A 184 -8.36 12.66 3.22
N VAL A 185 -7.66 12.32 2.15
CA VAL A 185 -6.96 13.25 1.25
C VAL A 185 -7.65 13.17 -0.11
N PRO A 186 -8.06 14.30 -0.70
CA PRO A 186 -8.63 14.32 -2.04
C PRO A 186 -7.66 13.73 -3.07
N ALA A 187 -8.14 12.88 -3.95
CA ALA A 187 -7.37 12.35 -5.06
C ALA A 187 -7.70 13.13 -6.34
N ASP A 188 -6.69 13.73 -6.98
CA ASP A 188 -6.82 14.45 -8.24
C ASP A 188 -7.00 13.49 -9.42
N VAL A 189 -6.34 12.32 -9.34
CA VAL A 189 -6.49 11.24 -10.29
C VAL A 189 -6.80 9.95 -9.54
N PRO A 190 -8.09 9.66 -9.29
CA PRO A 190 -8.52 8.43 -8.66
C PRO A 190 -8.47 7.25 -9.65
N ILE A 191 -7.91 6.12 -9.21
CA ILE A 191 -7.87 4.87 -9.97
C ILE A 191 -8.37 3.74 -9.08
N VAL A 192 -9.63 3.35 -9.27
CA VAL A 192 -10.19 2.16 -8.60
C VAL A 192 -9.75 0.93 -9.37
N GLY A 193 -8.99 0.05 -8.72
CA GLY A 193 -8.49 -1.17 -9.35
C GLY A 193 -7.47 -1.91 -8.49
N ASP A 194 -7.17 -3.14 -8.88
CA ASP A 194 -6.08 -3.93 -8.30
C ASP A 194 -4.74 -3.29 -8.64
N ALA A 195 -3.90 -3.05 -7.62
CA ALA A 195 -2.65 -2.31 -7.81
C ALA A 195 -1.71 -2.99 -8.81
N ARG A 196 -1.63 -4.33 -8.81
CA ARG A 196 -0.80 -5.08 -9.75
C ARG A 196 -1.26 -4.87 -11.18
N LEU A 197 -2.56 -5.05 -11.45
CA LEU A 197 -3.12 -4.91 -12.80
C LEU A 197 -3.01 -3.46 -13.32
N VAL A 198 -3.15 -2.48 -12.43
CA VAL A 198 -2.98 -1.07 -12.79
C VAL A 198 -1.52 -0.76 -13.11
N LEU A 199 -0.57 -1.24 -12.31
CA LEU A 199 0.85 -1.02 -12.56
C LEU A 199 1.32 -1.75 -13.83
N GLU A 200 0.82 -2.95 -14.12
CA GLU A 200 1.06 -3.65 -15.40
C GLU A 200 0.63 -2.78 -16.59
N GLN A 201 -0.58 -2.21 -16.54
CA GLN A 201 -1.06 -1.32 -17.59
C GLN A 201 -0.25 -0.01 -17.69
N MET A 202 0.25 0.52 -16.57
CA MET A 202 1.14 1.69 -16.60
C MET A 202 2.48 1.37 -17.26
N LEU A 203 3.06 0.21 -16.99
CA LEU A 203 4.30 -0.25 -17.61
C LEU A 203 4.13 -0.47 -19.12
N GLU A 204 3.04 -1.12 -19.54
CA GLU A 204 2.70 -1.28 -20.95
C GLU A 204 2.59 0.08 -21.69
N LEU A 205 1.93 1.05 -21.07
CA LEU A 205 1.81 2.40 -21.63
C LEU A 205 3.17 3.11 -21.70
N LEU A 206 4.00 2.94 -20.66
CA LEU A 206 5.33 3.54 -20.60
C LEU A 206 6.23 3.00 -21.72
N GLU A 207 6.14 1.71 -22.04
CA GLU A 207 6.86 1.08 -23.15
C GLU A 207 6.36 1.55 -24.53
N GLN A 208 5.05 1.77 -24.67
CA GLN A 208 4.46 2.25 -25.92
C GLN A 208 4.75 3.73 -26.23
N GLU A 209 4.86 4.55 -25.20
CA GLU A 209 5.17 5.99 -25.32
C GLU A 209 6.69 6.26 -25.40
N GLU A 210 7.47 5.30 -25.57
CA GLU A 210 8.90 5.05 -25.70
C GLU A 210 9.86 6.24 -25.68
N ALA A 211 9.62 7.38 -25.55
CA ALA A 211 10.71 8.29 -25.94
C ALA A 211 10.78 9.63 -25.28
N GLN A 212 9.93 9.99 -24.44
CA GLN A 212 9.92 11.37 -23.96
C GLN A 212 9.92 11.44 -22.43
N GLN A 213 10.90 10.77 -21.83
CA GLN A 213 11.10 10.94 -20.40
C GLN A 213 12.18 11.98 -20.15
N PRO A 214 11.86 13.07 -19.53
CA PRO A 214 12.87 13.92 -18.93
C PRO A 214 13.39 13.28 -17.64
N LEU A 215 14.14 12.16 -17.77
CA LEU A 215 14.80 11.52 -16.63
C LEU A 215 15.85 12.41 -15.97
N ASP A 216 16.20 13.51 -16.62
CA ASP A 216 17.11 14.51 -16.07
C ASP A 216 16.45 15.52 -15.12
N ASP A 217 15.13 15.69 -15.20
CA ASP A 217 14.41 16.74 -14.46
C ASP A 217 14.29 16.49 -12.95
N ILE A 218 14.49 15.25 -12.46
CA ILE A 218 14.43 14.95 -11.02
C ILE A 218 15.80 14.87 -10.34
N ARG A 219 16.88 15.23 -11.02
CA ARG A 219 18.24 15.23 -10.43
C ARG A 219 18.33 16.16 -9.22
N ASP A 220 17.84 17.38 -9.34
CA ASP A 220 17.88 18.36 -8.26
C ASP A 220 17.00 17.91 -7.08
N TRP A 221 15.93 17.19 -7.37
CA TRP A 221 15.09 16.58 -6.34
C TRP A 221 15.84 15.52 -5.54
N TRP A 222 16.58 14.65 -6.21
CA TRP A 222 17.45 13.67 -5.54
C TRP A 222 18.57 14.34 -4.73
N LEU A 223 19.19 15.40 -5.23
CA LEU A 223 20.19 16.15 -4.47
C LEU A 223 19.60 16.71 -3.17
N GLN A 224 18.36 17.20 -3.22
CA GLN A 224 17.66 17.67 -2.03
C GLN A 224 17.32 16.53 -1.06
N ILE A 225 16.88 15.40 -1.56
CA ILE A 225 16.59 14.20 -0.74
C ILE A 225 17.86 13.71 -0.04
N GLU A 226 18.98 13.65 -0.74
CA GLU A 226 20.26 13.23 -0.15
C GLU A 226 20.75 14.19 0.94
N GLN A 227 20.50 15.49 0.83
CA GLN A 227 20.76 16.44 1.92
C GLN A 227 19.95 16.14 3.17
N TRP A 228 18.69 15.70 3.02
CA TRP A 228 17.86 15.28 4.16
C TRP A 228 18.34 13.96 4.75
N ARG A 229 18.70 12.99 3.89
CA ARG A 229 19.23 11.68 4.28
C ARG A 229 20.54 11.81 5.05
N ALA A 230 21.40 12.76 4.67
CA ALA A 230 22.68 13.04 5.35
C ALA A 230 22.53 13.47 6.82
N ARG A 231 21.31 13.74 7.29
CA ARG A 231 21.06 13.98 8.72
C ARG A 231 21.14 12.72 9.57
N HIS A 232 21.09 11.53 8.96
CA HIS A 232 21.12 10.25 9.65
C HIS A 232 20.13 10.21 10.82
N CYS A 233 18.85 10.43 10.52
CA CYS A 233 17.79 10.61 11.53
C CYS A 233 17.61 9.40 12.47
N LEU A 234 18.03 8.22 12.07
CA LEU A 234 17.97 6.98 12.87
C LEU A 234 19.22 6.75 13.74
N ARG A 235 20.19 7.66 13.72
CA ARG A 235 21.40 7.55 14.57
C ARG A 235 21.05 7.59 16.05
N TYR A 236 21.78 6.86 16.85
CA TYR A 236 21.69 6.85 18.31
C TYR A 236 23.08 6.87 18.92
N ASP A 237 23.16 7.20 20.22
CA ASP A 237 24.41 7.15 20.99
C ASP A 237 24.70 5.70 21.41
N ASP A 238 25.69 5.08 20.78
CA ASP A 238 26.14 3.70 21.05
C ASP A 238 27.21 3.61 22.15
N GLN A 239 27.73 4.75 22.60
CA GLN A 239 28.71 4.84 23.70
C GLN A 239 28.04 4.88 25.08
N SER A 240 26.72 4.78 25.15
CA SER A 240 25.97 4.76 26.40
C SER A 240 26.21 3.44 27.15
N ASP A 241 26.26 3.53 28.48
CA ASP A 241 26.25 2.38 29.41
C ASP A 241 24.91 1.61 29.42
N LYS A 242 23.92 2.15 28.72
CA LYS A 242 22.57 1.58 28.62
C LYS A 242 22.32 1.02 27.24
N ILE A 243 21.70 -0.15 27.18
CA ILE A 243 21.27 -0.77 25.92
C ILE A 243 20.18 0.10 25.30
N LYS A 244 20.40 0.59 24.09
CA LYS A 244 19.40 1.34 23.32
C LYS A 244 18.52 0.39 22.52
N PRO A 245 17.22 0.67 22.38
CA PRO A 245 16.33 -0.14 21.53
C PRO A 245 16.85 -0.30 20.10
N GLN A 246 17.41 0.75 19.52
CA GLN A 246 18.01 0.73 18.19
C GLN A 246 19.16 -0.28 18.07
N ALA A 247 20.04 -0.34 19.10
CA ALA A 247 21.14 -1.30 19.14
C ALA A 247 20.66 -2.75 19.15
N VAL A 248 19.52 -3.03 19.80
CA VAL A 248 18.90 -4.37 19.79
C VAL A 248 18.43 -4.71 18.37
N ILE A 249 17.72 -3.80 17.71
CA ILE A 249 17.19 -4.00 16.36
C ILE A 249 18.33 -4.21 15.36
N GLU A 250 19.36 -3.36 15.38
CA GLU A 250 20.54 -3.50 14.51
C GLU A 250 21.28 -4.83 14.77
N THR A 251 21.39 -5.24 16.04
CA THR A 251 22.04 -6.51 16.37
C THR A 251 21.25 -7.69 15.85
N ILE A 252 19.92 -7.70 15.98
CA ILE A 252 19.06 -8.74 15.40
C ILE A 252 19.27 -8.80 13.89
N TRP A 253 19.20 -7.65 13.20
CA TRP A 253 19.42 -7.61 11.77
C TRP A 253 20.81 -8.12 11.36
N ARG A 254 21.86 -7.68 12.08
CA ARG A 254 23.24 -8.11 11.81
C ARG A 254 23.45 -9.61 11.97
N LEU A 255 22.79 -10.21 12.95
CA LEU A 255 22.92 -11.65 13.22
C LEU A 255 22.10 -12.51 12.25
N THR A 256 20.92 -12.02 11.86
CA THR A 256 20.00 -12.76 11.00
C THR A 256 20.15 -12.43 9.52
N GLN A 257 20.76 -11.29 9.19
CA GLN A 257 20.82 -10.74 7.82
C GLN A 257 19.43 -10.63 7.16
N GLY A 258 18.39 -10.43 7.99
CA GLY A 258 17.01 -10.36 7.56
C GLY A 258 16.33 -11.72 7.34
N ASP A 259 17.05 -12.85 7.50
CA ASP A 259 16.46 -14.19 7.41
C ASP A 259 15.85 -14.61 8.76
N ALA A 260 14.79 -13.88 9.14
CA ALA A 260 14.06 -14.13 10.38
C ALA A 260 12.63 -13.59 10.32
N TYR A 261 11.71 -14.30 10.95
CA TYR A 261 10.39 -13.77 11.28
C TYR A 261 10.45 -13.07 12.64
N VAL A 262 10.27 -11.74 12.63
CA VAL A 262 10.32 -10.93 13.84
C VAL A 262 8.90 -10.55 14.24
N THR A 263 8.50 -10.93 15.45
CA THR A 263 7.24 -10.48 16.06
C THR A 263 7.56 -9.50 17.18
N SER A 264 6.78 -8.44 17.27
CA SER A 264 6.98 -7.39 18.26
C SER A 264 5.66 -6.92 18.81
N ASP A 265 5.64 -6.63 20.09
CA ASP A 265 4.55 -5.90 20.74
C ASP A 265 4.84 -4.40 20.72
N VAL A 266 3.87 -3.58 21.12
CA VAL A 266 4.00 -2.12 21.15
C VAL A 266 4.74 -1.67 22.41
N GLY A 267 5.71 -0.78 22.25
CA GLY A 267 6.47 -0.22 23.37
C GLY A 267 7.40 0.91 22.93
N GLN A 268 8.25 1.37 23.85
CA GLN A 268 9.22 2.46 23.62
C GLN A 268 10.18 2.20 22.44
N HIS A 269 10.42 0.93 22.12
CA HIS A 269 11.26 0.53 20.99
C HIS A 269 10.65 0.86 19.62
N GLN A 270 9.37 1.21 19.57
CA GLN A 270 8.63 1.55 18.37
C GLN A 270 8.56 3.07 18.09
N MET A 271 8.97 3.87 19.06
CA MET A 271 8.87 5.35 19.02
C MET A 271 10.24 6.01 18.71
#